data_25ce4b118e3b9d8fc50bfe215d7e7f20
#
_entry.id   25ce4b118e3b9d8fc50bfe215d7e7f20
#
_cell.length_a   1.000
_cell.length_b   1.000
_cell.length_c   1.000
_cell.angle_alpha   90.00
_cell.angle_beta   90.00
_cell.angle_gamma   90.00
#
_symmetry.space_group_name_H-M   'P 1'
#
loop_
_entity.id
_entity.type
_entity.pdbx_description
1 polymer ?
#
loop_
_entity_poly.entity_id
_entity_poly.type
_entity_poly.pdbx_seq_one_letter_code
_entity_poly.pdbx_strand_id
1 'polypeptide(L)'
;MHRTLIKSISNELRLYQYNEIPVLELNHPVGTAKIALQGAHLFSWQPAHCKQDVLWLSEIEPFKQGSAIRGGVPICFPWFGNGGTPAHGFARISLWDLTDYDIHQDKVKITLSLLAEDKTAIAKIEMIFSQQCELIFTNYHQNNAQLALHSYFKVGDIVQTLLHNLPISTFNQLTQQQETVPSPRSIEENVDCIYSAENGATLIEDKFNQRIITVEHINASEIVVWNPWHKPTSSMSDIGYKTMLCVETARIKKLLSTDPVGVKIQVKSTAV
;
A
#
# COMPACT_ATOMS: atom_id res chain seq x y z
N MET A 1 0.53 19.92 -10.14
CA MET A 1 1.72 19.09 -9.84
C MET A 1 2.80 19.37 -10.87
N HIS A 2 3.98 19.81 -10.42
CA HIS A 2 5.15 20.03 -11.28
C HIS A 2 5.96 18.72 -11.36
N ARG A 3 6.35 18.30 -12.59
CA ARG A 3 7.08 17.06 -12.87
C ARG A 3 8.27 17.34 -13.77
N THR A 4 9.48 17.06 -13.31
CA THR A 4 10.72 17.32 -14.05
C THR A 4 11.60 16.06 -14.04
N LEU A 5 12.15 15.69 -15.20
CA LEU A 5 13.09 14.57 -15.29
C LEU A 5 14.40 14.93 -14.59
N ILE A 6 14.85 14.06 -13.66
CA ILE A 6 16.17 14.15 -13.02
C ILE A 6 17.18 13.36 -13.83
N LYS A 7 16.88 12.06 -14.08
CA LYS A 7 17.75 11.20 -14.90
C LYS A 7 17.02 9.96 -15.43
N SER A 8 17.50 9.41 -16.55
CA SER A 8 17.14 8.08 -17.00
C SER A 8 18.07 7.05 -16.31
N ILE A 9 17.49 6.02 -15.68
CA ILE A 9 18.23 4.93 -15.04
C ILE A 9 18.40 3.80 -16.04
N SER A 10 17.32 3.43 -16.75
CA SER A 10 17.29 2.54 -17.90
C SER A 10 16.32 3.08 -18.97
N ASN A 11 16.01 2.29 -19.99
CA ASN A 11 14.99 2.64 -20.97
C ASN A 11 13.60 2.67 -20.34
N GLU A 12 13.36 1.80 -19.38
CA GLU A 12 12.06 1.57 -18.73
C GLU A 12 11.92 2.31 -17.39
N LEU A 13 13.04 2.64 -16.72
CA LEU A 13 13.06 3.21 -15.40
C LEU A 13 13.68 4.61 -15.40
N ARG A 14 12.93 5.60 -14.94
CA ARG A 14 13.33 7.00 -14.89
C ARG A 14 13.06 7.62 -13.54
N LEU A 15 13.94 8.52 -13.11
CA LEU A 15 13.78 9.32 -11.90
C LEU A 15 13.29 10.72 -12.26
N TYR A 16 12.19 11.11 -11.66
CA TYR A 16 11.59 12.44 -11.79
C TYR A 16 11.52 13.14 -10.45
N GLN A 17 11.43 14.47 -10.48
CA GLN A 17 11.02 15.28 -9.33
C GLN A 17 9.53 15.58 -9.46
N TYR A 18 8.72 15.17 -8.46
CA TYR A 18 7.32 15.52 -8.31
C TYR A 18 7.18 16.54 -7.19
N ASN A 19 6.96 17.80 -7.52
CA ASN A 19 7.05 18.90 -6.55
C ASN A 19 8.32 18.78 -5.69
N GLU A 20 8.22 18.34 -4.42
CA GLU A 20 9.36 18.20 -3.51
C GLU A 20 9.91 16.77 -3.40
N ILE A 21 9.29 15.77 -4.03
CA ILE A 21 9.60 14.35 -3.82
C ILE A 21 10.18 13.72 -5.09
N PRO A 22 11.35 13.04 -5.00
CA PRO A 22 11.87 12.22 -6.09
C PRO A 22 11.01 10.95 -6.29
N VAL A 23 10.67 10.65 -7.54
CA VAL A 23 9.79 9.54 -7.93
C VAL A 23 10.42 8.71 -9.04
N LEU A 24 10.49 7.41 -8.83
CA LEU A 24 10.79 6.44 -9.88
C LEU A 24 9.53 6.18 -10.69
N GLU A 25 9.63 6.30 -12.00
CA GLU A 25 8.60 5.88 -12.95
C GLU A 25 9.10 4.68 -13.73
N LEU A 26 8.35 3.60 -13.63
CA LEU A 26 8.50 2.39 -14.45
C LEU A 26 7.50 2.45 -15.61
N ASN A 27 8.00 2.24 -16.82
CA ASN A 27 7.20 2.02 -18.02
C ASN A 27 7.72 0.78 -18.74
N HIS A 28 7.04 -0.35 -18.59
CA HIS A 28 7.47 -1.66 -19.04
C HIS A 28 6.29 -2.44 -19.67
N PRO A 29 6.51 -3.40 -20.58
CA PRO A 29 5.43 -4.22 -21.14
C PRO A 29 4.54 -4.94 -20.13
N VAL A 30 5.02 -5.24 -18.93
CA VAL A 30 4.19 -5.81 -17.84
C VAL A 30 3.25 -4.79 -17.22
N GLY A 31 3.48 -3.48 -17.43
CA GLY A 31 2.67 -2.40 -16.87
C GLY A 31 3.49 -1.19 -16.47
N THR A 32 2.84 -0.25 -15.80
CA THR A 32 3.46 0.98 -15.28
C THR A 32 3.39 1.03 -13.77
N ALA A 33 4.40 1.66 -13.15
CA ALA A 33 4.39 1.93 -11.71
C ALA A 33 5.07 3.25 -11.39
N LYS A 34 4.68 3.86 -10.26
CA LYS A 34 5.31 5.08 -9.73
C LYS A 34 5.59 4.90 -8.24
N ILE A 35 6.85 5.14 -7.88
CA ILE A 35 7.36 4.90 -6.53
C ILE A 35 8.05 6.17 -6.05
N ALA A 36 7.54 6.81 -5.01
CA ALA A 36 8.23 7.90 -4.36
C ALA A 36 9.42 7.35 -3.56
N LEU A 37 10.60 7.96 -3.68
CA LEU A 37 11.74 7.58 -2.84
C LEU A 37 11.49 7.92 -1.36
N GLN A 38 10.70 8.96 -1.08
CA GLN A 38 10.20 9.16 0.25
C GLN A 38 9.20 8.06 0.61
N GLY A 39 9.55 7.26 1.62
CA GLY A 39 8.73 6.16 2.12
C GLY A 39 8.83 4.88 1.31
N ALA A 40 9.71 4.82 0.28
CA ALA A 40 9.67 3.74 -0.72
C ALA A 40 8.22 3.47 -1.17
N HIS A 41 7.48 4.53 -1.42
CA HIS A 41 6.04 4.55 -1.46
C HIS A 41 5.51 4.28 -2.88
N LEU A 42 5.06 3.05 -3.14
CA LEU A 42 4.34 2.70 -4.36
C LEU A 42 2.97 3.39 -4.33
N PHE A 43 2.75 4.41 -5.18
CA PHE A 43 1.49 5.14 -5.19
C PHE A 43 0.67 4.97 -6.47
N SER A 44 1.23 4.30 -7.47
CA SER A 44 0.55 3.98 -8.72
C SER A 44 1.07 2.65 -9.26
N TRP A 45 0.17 1.76 -9.64
CA TRP A 45 0.48 0.52 -10.34
C TRP A 45 -0.69 0.16 -11.25
N GLN A 46 -0.37 0.06 -12.55
CA GLN A 46 -1.30 -0.36 -13.58
C GLN A 46 -0.69 -1.51 -14.37
N PRO A 47 -1.07 -2.77 -14.10
CA PRO A 47 -0.61 -3.90 -14.90
C PRO A 47 -1.14 -3.79 -16.33
N ALA A 48 -0.41 -4.32 -17.31
CA ALA A 48 -0.69 -4.14 -18.74
C ALA A 48 -2.10 -4.59 -19.18
N HIS A 49 -2.67 -5.57 -18.48
CA HIS A 49 -4.01 -6.08 -18.76
C HIS A 49 -5.14 -5.25 -18.12
N CYS A 50 -4.81 -4.23 -17.33
CA CYS A 50 -5.79 -3.35 -16.67
C CYS A 50 -5.88 -1.99 -17.39
N LYS A 51 -7.12 -1.48 -17.50
CA LYS A 51 -7.38 -0.18 -18.12
C LYS A 51 -7.14 1.00 -17.18
N GLN A 52 -6.99 0.77 -15.89
CA GLN A 52 -6.83 1.79 -14.86
C GLN A 52 -5.90 1.34 -13.74
N ASP A 53 -5.41 2.31 -12.98
CA ASP A 53 -4.60 2.06 -11.80
C ASP A 53 -5.34 1.19 -10.76
N VAL A 54 -4.61 0.30 -10.12
CA VAL A 54 -5.13 -0.57 -9.06
C VAL A 54 -5.11 0.15 -7.71
N LEU A 55 -4.14 1.05 -7.53
CA LEU A 55 -3.98 1.81 -6.31
C LEU A 55 -4.71 3.15 -6.41
N TRP A 56 -5.27 3.58 -5.29
CA TRP A 56 -5.86 4.90 -5.16
C TRP A 56 -4.82 5.90 -4.65
N LEU A 57 -4.79 7.06 -5.26
CA LEU A 57 -4.03 8.21 -4.82
C LEU A 57 -4.97 9.41 -4.70
N SER A 58 -4.82 10.20 -3.65
CA SER A 58 -5.60 11.43 -3.51
C SER A 58 -5.31 12.39 -4.65
N GLU A 59 -6.36 12.93 -5.26
CA GLU A 59 -6.27 13.93 -6.33
C GLU A 59 -5.69 15.27 -5.86
N ILE A 60 -5.72 15.53 -4.55
CA ILE A 60 -5.14 16.73 -3.93
C ILE A 60 -3.81 16.48 -3.25
N GLU A 61 -3.16 15.33 -3.52
CA GLU A 61 -1.84 15.00 -2.93
C GLU A 61 -0.78 16.04 -3.33
N PRO A 62 -0.15 16.73 -2.36
CA PRO A 62 0.78 17.83 -2.66
C PRO A 62 2.20 17.35 -2.98
N PHE A 63 2.56 16.09 -2.73
CA PHE A 63 3.95 15.58 -2.83
C PHE A 63 4.95 16.47 -2.10
N LYS A 64 4.68 16.72 -0.82
CA LYS A 64 5.51 17.56 0.06
C LYS A 64 6.47 16.72 0.88
N GLN A 65 7.75 17.10 0.87
CA GLN A 65 8.79 16.42 1.64
C GLN A 65 8.48 16.42 3.16
N GLY A 66 8.71 15.30 3.82
CA GLY A 66 8.42 15.10 5.24
C GLY A 66 6.94 14.92 5.59
N SER A 67 6.03 15.04 4.61
CA SER A 67 4.61 14.75 4.77
C SER A 67 4.27 13.38 4.20
N ALA A 68 3.43 12.60 4.89
CA ALA A 68 3.00 11.30 4.39
C ALA A 68 2.10 11.46 3.16
N ILE A 69 2.39 10.71 2.09
CA ILE A 69 1.59 10.66 0.87
C ILE A 69 0.25 9.96 1.16
N ARG A 70 -0.87 10.55 0.70
CA ARG A 70 -2.22 10.01 0.90
C ARG A 70 -2.64 9.12 -0.28
N GLY A 71 -2.55 7.80 -0.10
CA GLY A 71 -2.88 6.80 -1.11
C GLY A 71 -1.74 5.81 -1.34
N GLY A 72 -1.82 4.97 -2.36
CA GLY A 72 -0.80 3.97 -2.65
C GLY A 72 -0.59 2.96 -1.53
N VAL A 73 0.67 2.65 -1.23
CA VAL A 73 1.06 1.71 -0.17
C VAL A 73 2.08 2.36 0.77
N PRO A 74 1.65 3.23 1.72
CA PRO A 74 2.53 3.71 2.79
C PRO A 74 3.08 2.55 3.62
N ILE A 75 4.36 2.62 3.98
CA ILE A 75 5.02 1.68 4.88
C ILE A 75 4.96 2.25 6.30
N CYS A 76 4.04 1.73 7.11
CA CYS A 76 3.93 2.08 8.53
C CYS A 76 4.93 1.25 9.33
N PHE A 77 6.04 1.86 9.74
CA PHE A 77 7.16 1.20 10.43
C PHE A 77 8.00 2.25 11.19
N PRO A 78 8.56 1.97 12.37
CA PRO A 78 8.54 0.71 13.12
C PRO A 78 7.38 0.59 14.12
N TRP A 79 6.36 1.42 14.07
CA TRP A 79 5.11 1.30 14.85
C TRP A 79 3.89 1.65 13.99
N PHE A 80 2.75 1.09 14.40
CA PHE A 80 1.45 1.32 13.76
C PHE A 80 0.61 2.33 14.56
N GLY A 81 -0.21 3.12 13.89
CA GLY A 81 -1.12 4.08 14.52
C GLY A 81 -0.39 5.09 15.39
N ASN A 82 -0.91 5.31 16.58
CA ASN A 82 -0.38 6.24 17.58
C ASN A 82 0.62 5.58 18.55
N GLY A 83 1.23 4.46 18.16
CA GLY A 83 2.25 3.77 18.96
C GLY A 83 3.54 4.57 19.19
N GLY A 84 3.69 5.72 18.55
CA GLY A 84 4.81 6.65 18.69
C GLY A 84 4.60 7.93 17.90
N THR A 85 5.62 8.79 17.86
CA THR A 85 5.62 10.04 17.09
C THR A 85 6.72 10.00 16.03
N PRO A 86 6.41 10.27 14.75
CA PRO A 86 5.10 10.57 14.17
C PRO A 86 4.18 9.33 14.14
N ALA A 87 2.87 9.54 14.04
CA ALA A 87 1.92 8.44 13.89
C ALA A 87 2.30 7.54 12.71
N HIS A 88 2.14 6.22 12.84
CA HIS A 88 2.53 5.19 11.85
C HIS A 88 4.03 5.09 11.55
N GLY A 89 4.89 5.56 12.44
CA GLY A 89 6.33 5.47 12.27
C GLY A 89 6.93 6.49 11.30
N PHE A 90 8.25 6.43 11.18
CA PHE A 90 9.00 7.39 10.37
C PHE A 90 9.31 6.89 8.95
N ALA A 91 9.20 5.59 8.69
CA ALA A 91 9.61 5.00 7.41
C ALA A 91 8.93 5.67 6.20
N ARG A 92 7.62 5.96 6.30
CA ARG A 92 6.82 6.55 5.21
C ARG A 92 7.16 8.02 4.90
N ILE A 93 7.90 8.71 5.76
CA ILE A 93 8.34 10.10 5.56
C ILE A 93 9.85 10.23 5.41
N SER A 94 10.59 9.13 5.55
CA SER A 94 12.04 9.07 5.34
C SER A 94 12.37 8.86 3.87
N LEU A 95 13.52 9.38 3.42
CA LEU A 95 14.04 9.09 2.10
C LEU A 95 14.68 7.70 2.09
N TRP A 96 14.36 6.89 1.08
CA TRP A 96 14.93 5.57 0.83
C TRP A 96 15.82 5.60 -0.39
N ASP A 97 16.86 4.81 -0.38
CA ASP A 97 17.78 4.68 -1.50
C ASP A 97 17.33 3.54 -2.44
N LEU A 98 17.37 3.79 -3.76
CA LEU A 98 17.29 2.74 -4.76
C LEU A 98 18.61 1.96 -4.71
N THR A 99 18.60 0.75 -4.16
CA THR A 99 19.81 -0.05 -3.92
C THR A 99 20.02 -1.13 -4.96
N ASP A 100 18.95 -1.58 -5.64
CA ASP A 100 19.05 -2.59 -6.70
C ASP A 100 17.82 -2.51 -7.62
N TYR A 101 17.99 -2.93 -8.88
CA TYR A 101 16.88 -3.18 -9.79
C TYR A 101 17.28 -4.23 -10.83
N ASP A 102 16.30 -5.01 -11.27
CA ASP A 102 16.47 -6.07 -12.24
C ASP A 102 15.28 -6.06 -13.20
N ILE A 103 15.55 -5.95 -14.52
CA ILE A 103 14.54 -5.76 -15.56
C ILE A 103 14.64 -6.93 -16.55
N HIS A 104 13.62 -7.78 -16.54
CA HIS A 104 13.44 -8.91 -17.46
C HIS A 104 12.21 -8.69 -18.32
N GLN A 105 12.08 -9.43 -19.42
CA GLN A 105 10.98 -9.30 -20.36
C GLN A 105 9.58 -9.43 -19.74
N ASP A 106 9.42 -10.26 -18.72
CA ASP A 106 8.14 -10.61 -18.07
C ASP A 106 8.02 -10.12 -16.62
N LYS A 107 9.09 -9.52 -16.09
CA LYS A 107 9.17 -9.13 -14.70
C LYS A 107 10.16 -8.00 -14.46
N VAL A 108 9.81 -7.10 -13.58
CA VAL A 108 10.72 -6.07 -13.05
C VAL A 108 10.78 -6.17 -11.53
N LYS A 109 11.99 -6.17 -10.96
CA LYS A 109 12.23 -6.06 -9.52
C LYS A 109 12.91 -4.73 -9.22
N ILE A 110 12.41 -4.00 -8.22
CA ILE A 110 13.00 -2.75 -7.71
C ILE A 110 13.20 -2.93 -6.21
N THR A 111 14.41 -2.65 -5.73
CA THR A 111 14.76 -2.75 -4.31
C THR A 111 15.12 -1.38 -3.76
N LEU A 112 14.42 -1.00 -2.69
CA LEU A 112 14.74 0.22 -1.94
C LEU A 112 15.11 -0.14 -0.51
N SER A 113 16.08 0.60 0.05
CA SER A 113 16.57 0.40 1.42
C SER A 113 16.47 1.68 2.23
N LEU A 114 15.99 1.56 3.45
CA LEU A 114 16.06 2.60 4.47
C LEU A 114 17.39 2.40 5.20
N LEU A 115 18.24 3.41 5.13
CA LEU A 115 19.57 3.37 5.71
C LEU A 115 19.66 4.25 6.95
N ALA A 116 20.43 3.79 7.94
CA ALA A 116 20.87 4.61 9.06
C ALA A 116 21.96 5.60 8.60
N GLU A 117 22.38 6.51 9.48
CA GLU A 117 23.45 7.49 9.20
C GLU A 117 24.80 6.83 8.85
N ASP A 118 25.09 5.69 9.47
CA ASP A 118 26.29 4.88 9.21
C ASP A 118 26.18 4.00 7.95
N LYS A 119 25.09 4.16 7.17
CA LYS A 119 24.78 3.39 5.96
C LYS A 119 24.40 1.92 6.19
N THR A 120 24.21 1.48 7.41
CA THR A 120 23.62 0.17 7.68
C THR A 120 22.14 0.15 7.31
N ALA A 121 21.66 -0.99 6.76
CA ALA A 121 20.26 -1.11 6.39
C ALA A 121 19.39 -1.28 7.65
N ILE A 122 18.40 -0.41 7.82
CA ILE A 122 17.33 -0.53 8.83
C ILE A 122 16.25 -1.47 8.31
N ALA A 123 15.82 -1.25 7.06
CA ALA A 123 14.80 -2.04 6.39
C ALA A 123 15.01 -2.05 4.87
N LYS A 124 14.43 -3.03 4.22
CA LYS A 124 14.41 -3.18 2.76
C LYS A 124 12.99 -3.48 2.31
N ILE A 125 12.62 -2.94 1.14
CA ILE A 125 11.43 -3.34 0.41
C ILE A 125 11.81 -3.79 -0.99
N GLU A 126 11.35 -4.95 -1.40
CA GLU A 126 11.46 -5.46 -2.77
C GLU A 126 10.08 -5.37 -3.41
N MET A 127 9.99 -4.72 -4.56
CA MET A 127 8.77 -4.55 -5.34
C MET A 127 8.95 -5.32 -6.64
N ILE A 128 8.07 -6.28 -6.90
CA ILE A 128 8.13 -7.14 -8.07
C ILE A 128 6.87 -6.90 -8.90
N PHE A 129 7.08 -6.47 -10.14
CA PHE A 129 6.02 -6.15 -11.11
C PHE A 129 6.01 -7.17 -12.24
N SER A 130 4.85 -7.77 -12.47
CA SER A 130 4.55 -8.70 -13.55
C SER A 130 3.06 -8.57 -13.92
N GLN A 131 2.34 -9.65 -14.19
CA GLN A 131 0.87 -9.65 -14.20
C GLN A 131 0.27 -9.39 -12.79
N GLN A 132 1.10 -9.46 -11.78
CA GLN A 132 0.80 -9.17 -10.38
C GLN A 132 1.86 -8.22 -9.81
N CYS A 133 1.57 -7.63 -8.66
CA CYS A 133 2.51 -6.82 -7.89
C CYS A 133 2.77 -7.48 -6.55
N GLU A 134 4.04 -7.60 -6.17
CA GLU A 134 4.43 -8.08 -4.84
C GLU A 134 5.30 -7.03 -4.16
N LEU A 135 5.01 -6.76 -2.89
CA LEU A 135 5.83 -5.93 -2.02
C LEU A 135 6.29 -6.80 -0.86
N ILE A 136 7.60 -6.98 -0.72
CA ILE A 136 8.21 -7.82 0.32
C ILE A 136 9.10 -6.96 1.20
N PHE A 137 8.68 -6.75 2.43
CA PHE A 137 9.39 -5.95 3.44
C PHE A 137 10.26 -6.85 4.31
N THR A 138 11.50 -6.45 4.52
CA THR A 138 12.45 -7.11 5.44
C THR A 138 12.94 -6.12 6.48
N ASN A 139 12.81 -6.49 7.75
CA ASN A 139 13.32 -5.74 8.91
C ASN A 139 14.71 -6.26 9.29
N TYR A 140 15.70 -5.37 9.40
CA TYR A 140 17.08 -5.75 9.77
C TYR A 140 17.49 -5.32 11.18
N HIS A 141 16.81 -4.37 11.77
CA HIS A 141 17.39 -3.66 12.93
C HIS A 141 16.47 -3.54 14.14
N GLN A 142 15.16 -3.66 13.96
CA GLN A 142 14.22 -3.32 15.03
C GLN A 142 13.63 -4.58 15.67
N ASN A 143 14.11 -4.94 16.85
CA ASN A 143 13.39 -5.86 17.72
C ASN A 143 12.09 -5.21 18.19
N ASN A 144 11.00 -5.96 18.24
CA ASN A 144 9.69 -5.50 18.68
C ASN A 144 9.04 -4.43 17.77
N ALA A 145 9.43 -4.37 16.49
CA ALA A 145 8.79 -3.47 15.54
C ALA A 145 7.44 -3.99 15.03
N GLN A 146 6.58 -3.06 14.69
CA GLN A 146 5.33 -3.29 13.97
C GLN A 146 5.49 -2.90 12.50
N LEU A 147 4.63 -3.46 11.64
CA LEU A 147 4.54 -3.12 10.24
C LEU A 147 3.08 -3.06 9.81
N ALA A 148 2.76 -2.11 8.92
CA ALA A 148 1.63 -2.24 8.02
C ALA A 148 2.02 -1.75 6.62
N LEU A 149 1.75 -2.55 5.60
CA LEU A 149 1.68 -2.13 4.21
C LEU A 149 0.26 -1.60 3.98
N HIS A 150 0.09 -0.29 4.15
CA HIS A 150 -1.21 0.38 4.26
C HIS A 150 -1.82 0.63 2.88
N SER A 151 -2.17 -0.45 2.18
CA SER A 151 -2.59 -0.42 0.78
C SER A 151 -3.95 0.24 0.59
N TYR A 152 -3.98 1.31 -0.22
CA TYR A 152 -5.19 1.99 -0.69
C TYR A 152 -5.56 1.45 -2.08
N PHE A 153 -6.65 0.75 -2.18
CA PHE A 153 -7.17 0.26 -3.46
C PHE A 153 -8.15 1.24 -4.09
N LYS A 154 -7.99 1.47 -5.39
CA LYS A 154 -8.95 2.23 -6.17
C LYS A 154 -10.15 1.34 -6.48
N VAL A 155 -11.34 1.79 -6.10
CA VAL A 155 -12.62 1.15 -6.44
C VAL A 155 -13.47 2.13 -7.23
N GLY A 156 -14.42 1.62 -8.01
CA GLY A 156 -15.30 2.49 -8.80
C GLY A 156 -16.33 3.20 -7.94
N ASP A 157 -16.87 2.48 -6.94
CA ASP A 157 -17.83 3.02 -5.98
C ASP A 157 -17.77 2.15 -4.70
N ILE A 158 -17.50 2.76 -3.56
CA ILE A 158 -17.35 2.07 -2.28
C ILE A 158 -18.62 1.31 -1.87
N VAL A 159 -19.82 1.85 -2.15
CA VAL A 159 -21.09 1.20 -1.80
C VAL A 159 -21.43 0.01 -2.69
N GLN A 160 -20.75 -0.13 -3.82
CA GLN A 160 -20.86 -1.29 -4.73
C GLN A 160 -19.67 -2.26 -4.57
N THR A 161 -18.87 -2.07 -3.52
CA THR A 161 -17.68 -2.87 -3.25
C THR A 161 -17.94 -3.84 -2.10
N LEU A 162 -17.55 -5.10 -2.26
CA LEU A 162 -17.65 -6.11 -1.21
C LEU A 162 -16.28 -6.70 -0.89
N LEU A 163 -16.07 -6.98 0.39
CA LEU A 163 -14.89 -7.68 0.88
C LEU A 163 -15.26 -9.12 1.24
N HIS A 164 -14.57 -10.08 0.62
CA HIS A 164 -14.72 -11.50 0.89
C HIS A 164 -13.49 -12.06 1.61
N ASN A 165 -13.66 -13.21 2.26
CA ASN A 165 -12.63 -13.96 2.98
C ASN A 165 -12.07 -13.24 4.23
N LEU A 166 -12.74 -12.21 4.74
CA LEU A 166 -12.44 -11.67 6.06
C LEU A 166 -13.10 -12.54 7.14
N PRO A 167 -12.48 -12.72 8.31
CA PRO A 167 -13.15 -13.26 9.48
C PRO A 167 -14.38 -12.43 9.85
N ILE A 168 -15.39 -13.07 10.43
CA ILE A 168 -16.58 -12.37 10.94
C ILE A 168 -16.31 -11.62 12.25
N SER A 169 -15.23 -11.94 12.95
CA SER A 169 -14.80 -11.29 14.19
C SER A 169 -13.71 -10.27 13.90
N THR A 170 -13.88 -9.06 14.39
CA THR A 170 -12.94 -7.95 14.20
C THR A 170 -12.84 -7.08 15.44
N PHE A 171 -11.68 -6.46 15.65
CA PHE A 171 -11.52 -5.39 16.62
C PHE A 171 -11.79 -4.05 15.94
N ASN A 172 -12.86 -3.37 16.32
CA ASN A 172 -13.23 -2.06 15.82
C ASN A 172 -12.45 -0.97 16.58
N GLN A 173 -11.58 -0.25 15.88
CA GLN A 173 -10.76 0.80 16.47
C GLN A 173 -11.54 2.07 16.82
N LEU A 174 -12.73 2.25 16.26
CA LEU A 174 -13.59 3.41 16.57
C LEU A 174 -14.30 3.24 17.91
N THR A 175 -14.74 2.02 18.20
CA THR A 175 -15.48 1.67 19.45
C THR A 175 -14.57 1.08 20.53
N GLN A 176 -13.34 0.65 20.15
CA GLN A 176 -12.40 -0.07 21.02
C GLN A 176 -12.96 -1.42 21.51
N GLN A 177 -13.77 -2.07 20.70
CA GLN A 177 -14.45 -3.32 21.08
C GLN A 177 -14.24 -4.41 20.01
N GLN A 178 -14.34 -5.66 20.46
CA GLN A 178 -14.46 -6.81 19.58
C GLN A 178 -15.91 -6.88 19.08
N GLU A 179 -16.08 -6.99 17.76
CA GLU A 179 -17.39 -6.98 17.12
C GLU A 179 -17.53 -8.16 16.15
N THR A 180 -18.78 -8.56 15.89
CA THR A 180 -19.13 -9.50 14.83
C THR A 180 -19.72 -8.72 13.67
N VAL A 181 -19.19 -8.94 12.47
CA VAL A 181 -19.56 -8.22 11.25
C VAL A 181 -19.99 -9.19 10.16
N PRO A 182 -20.79 -8.73 9.18
CA PRO A 182 -21.20 -9.58 8.04
C PRO A 182 -20.02 -10.09 7.20
N SER A 183 -20.19 -11.23 6.55
CA SER A 183 -19.31 -11.73 5.50
C SER A 183 -20.18 -12.23 4.33
N PRO A 184 -20.04 -11.66 3.10
CA PRO A 184 -19.10 -10.59 2.74
C PRO A 184 -19.38 -9.26 3.44
N ARG A 185 -18.34 -8.44 3.60
CA ARG A 185 -18.41 -7.12 4.24
C ARG A 185 -18.69 -6.04 3.19
N SER A 186 -19.75 -5.25 3.38
CA SER A 186 -19.98 -3.96 2.71
C SER A 186 -19.38 -2.81 3.52
N ILE A 187 -19.17 -1.66 2.86
CA ILE A 187 -18.70 -0.42 3.50
C ILE A 187 -19.80 0.62 3.31
N GLU A 188 -20.51 0.94 4.38
CA GLU A 188 -21.66 1.85 4.40
C GLU A 188 -21.54 2.94 5.48
N GLU A 189 -20.40 2.93 6.18
CA GLU A 189 -20.10 3.85 7.28
C GLU A 189 -18.58 4.03 7.42
N ASN A 190 -18.15 4.83 8.39
CA ASN A 190 -16.74 4.92 8.78
C ASN A 190 -16.27 3.57 9.35
N VAL A 191 -15.29 2.95 8.71
CA VAL A 191 -14.73 1.66 9.10
C VAL A 191 -13.26 1.81 9.42
N ASP A 192 -12.86 1.30 10.59
CA ASP A 192 -11.47 1.17 11.03
C ASP A 192 -11.37 -0.11 11.87
N CYS A 193 -11.13 -1.23 11.20
CA CYS A 193 -11.27 -2.57 11.77
C CYS A 193 -10.01 -3.42 11.57
N ILE A 194 -9.57 -4.11 12.62
CA ILE A 194 -8.45 -5.04 12.62
C ILE A 194 -8.97 -6.48 12.69
N TYR A 195 -8.65 -7.27 11.68
CA TYR A 195 -8.98 -8.69 11.57
C TYR A 195 -7.73 -9.55 11.78
N SER A 196 -7.89 -10.82 12.16
CA SER A 196 -6.80 -11.80 12.03
C SER A 196 -6.56 -12.17 10.55
N ALA A 197 -5.30 -12.45 10.20
CA ALA A 197 -4.92 -12.81 8.82
C ALA A 197 -5.01 -14.34 8.56
N GLU A 198 -6.02 -15.02 9.15
CA GLU A 198 -6.13 -16.49 9.11
C GLU A 198 -6.39 -17.04 7.70
N ASN A 199 -7.12 -16.32 6.87
CA ASN A 199 -7.54 -16.79 5.54
C ASN A 199 -6.51 -16.54 4.43
N GLY A 200 -5.39 -15.90 4.73
CA GLY A 200 -4.27 -15.69 3.81
C GLY A 200 -4.52 -14.68 2.69
N ALA A 201 -5.75 -14.49 2.24
CA ALA A 201 -6.10 -13.55 1.18
C ALA A 201 -7.48 -12.91 1.40
N THR A 202 -7.57 -11.62 1.11
CA THR A 202 -8.82 -10.85 1.02
C THR A 202 -9.16 -10.61 -0.44
N LEU A 203 -10.44 -10.74 -0.81
CA LEU A 203 -10.93 -10.42 -2.16
C LEU A 203 -11.74 -9.14 -2.10
N ILE A 204 -11.39 -8.18 -2.93
CA ILE A 204 -12.14 -6.93 -3.14
C ILE A 204 -12.94 -7.10 -4.43
N GLU A 205 -14.25 -7.32 -4.32
CA GLU A 205 -15.16 -7.35 -5.44
C GLU A 205 -15.62 -5.93 -5.79
N ASP A 206 -15.02 -5.34 -6.81
CA ASP A 206 -15.34 -4.01 -7.34
C ASP A 206 -16.36 -4.16 -8.49
N LYS A 207 -17.64 -4.20 -8.13
CA LYS A 207 -18.73 -4.44 -9.08
C LYS A 207 -18.84 -3.35 -10.14
N PHE A 208 -18.58 -2.12 -9.77
CA PHE A 208 -18.64 -0.98 -10.68
C PHE A 208 -17.63 -1.13 -11.82
N ASN A 209 -16.40 -1.53 -11.51
CA ASN A 209 -15.35 -1.73 -12.50
C ASN A 209 -15.30 -3.19 -13.04
N GLN A 210 -16.23 -4.05 -12.65
CA GLN A 210 -16.31 -5.45 -13.06
C GLN A 210 -14.98 -6.20 -12.88
N ARG A 211 -14.43 -6.14 -11.67
CA ARG A 211 -13.16 -6.80 -11.35
C ARG A 211 -13.11 -7.32 -9.93
N ILE A 212 -12.24 -8.28 -9.70
CA ILE A 212 -11.80 -8.73 -8.37
C ILE A 212 -10.34 -8.41 -8.20
N ILE A 213 -10.01 -7.73 -7.09
CA ILE A 213 -8.64 -7.53 -6.65
C ILE A 213 -8.38 -8.53 -5.52
N THR A 214 -7.43 -9.43 -5.72
CA THR A 214 -6.97 -10.37 -4.70
C THR A 214 -5.78 -9.77 -3.97
N VAL A 215 -5.87 -9.69 -2.64
CA VAL A 215 -4.83 -9.20 -1.74
C VAL A 215 -4.37 -10.37 -0.89
N GLU A 216 -3.27 -11.00 -1.26
CA GLU A 216 -2.66 -12.12 -0.52
C GLU A 216 -1.71 -11.56 0.54
N HIS A 217 -1.89 -11.98 1.80
CA HIS A 217 -1.15 -11.50 2.96
C HIS A 217 -0.05 -12.48 3.33
N ILE A 218 1.20 -12.14 3.00
CA ILE A 218 2.35 -13.02 3.21
C ILE A 218 2.92 -12.78 4.60
N ASN A 219 2.91 -13.81 5.45
CA ASN A 219 3.43 -13.77 6.82
C ASN A 219 2.85 -12.63 7.68
N ALA A 220 1.63 -12.21 7.38
CA ALA A 220 0.88 -11.25 8.19
C ALA A 220 0.26 -11.90 9.43
N SER A 221 -0.02 -11.13 10.45
CA SER A 221 -0.85 -11.55 11.60
C SER A 221 -2.19 -10.83 11.62
N GLU A 222 -2.25 -9.64 11.06
CA GLU A 222 -3.47 -8.84 10.99
C GLU A 222 -3.71 -8.30 9.57
N ILE A 223 -5.00 -8.04 9.31
CA ILE A 223 -5.50 -7.29 8.16
C ILE A 223 -6.24 -6.08 8.72
N VAL A 224 -5.94 -4.87 8.22
CA VAL A 224 -6.69 -3.67 8.59
C VAL A 224 -7.58 -3.26 7.43
N VAL A 225 -8.85 -3.04 7.71
CA VAL A 225 -9.81 -2.47 6.75
C VAL A 225 -10.17 -1.08 7.20
N TRP A 226 -9.95 -0.11 6.33
CA TRP A 226 -10.23 1.29 6.63
C TRP A 226 -10.88 2.02 5.47
N ASN A 227 -11.91 2.81 5.81
CA ASN A 227 -12.49 3.85 4.97
C ASN A 227 -13.03 4.96 5.88
N PRO A 228 -12.61 6.21 5.70
CA PRO A 228 -13.00 7.30 6.60
C PRO A 228 -14.44 7.74 6.45
N TRP A 229 -15.14 7.28 5.39
CA TRP A 229 -16.48 7.75 5.04
C TRP A 229 -16.52 9.28 4.97
N HIS A 230 -17.46 9.92 5.65
CA HIS A 230 -17.59 11.37 5.68
C HIS A 230 -16.64 12.09 6.67
N LYS A 231 -15.77 11.35 7.37
CA LYS A 231 -14.83 11.94 8.32
C LYS A 231 -13.74 12.71 7.59
N PRO A 232 -13.57 14.01 7.87
CA PRO A 232 -12.49 14.80 7.27
C PRO A 232 -11.12 14.14 7.49
N THR A 233 -10.37 14.00 6.42
CA THR A 233 -9.07 13.32 6.42
C THR A 233 -8.05 14.21 5.70
N SER A 234 -6.87 14.39 6.31
CA SER A 234 -5.82 15.24 5.74
C SER A 234 -5.40 14.76 4.35
N SER A 235 -5.19 15.68 3.42
CA SER A 235 -4.80 15.40 2.03
C SER A 235 -5.77 14.47 1.28
N MET A 236 -7.04 14.50 1.65
CA MET A 236 -8.13 13.79 0.95
C MET A 236 -9.29 14.77 0.76
N SER A 237 -9.89 14.81 -0.43
CA SER A 237 -11.09 15.58 -0.66
C SER A 237 -12.31 14.97 0.03
N ASP A 238 -13.39 15.77 0.19
CA ASP A 238 -14.62 15.33 0.84
C ASP A 238 -15.32 14.14 0.15
N ILE A 239 -14.97 13.88 -1.11
CA ILE A 239 -15.51 12.76 -1.90
C ILE A 239 -14.51 11.61 -2.11
N GLY A 240 -13.25 11.77 -1.69
CA GLY A 240 -12.18 10.79 -1.91
C GLY A 240 -12.51 9.41 -1.37
N TYR A 241 -13.24 9.33 -0.25
CA TYR A 241 -13.66 8.07 0.37
C TYR A 241 -14.53 7.20 -0.56
N LYS A 242 -15.24 7.80 -1.52
CA LYS A 242 -16.16 7.08 -2.42
C LYS A 242 -15.47 6.11 -3.35
N THR A 243 -14.20 6.35 -3.65
CA THR A 243 -13.44 5.58 -4.64
C THR A 243 -12.20 4.91 -4.08
N MET A 244 -12.07 4.83 -2.75
CA MET A 244 -10.94 4.18 -2.09
C MET A 244 -11.38 3.18 -1.03
N LEU A 245 -10.54 2.17 -0.82
CA LEU A 245 -10.67 1.20 0.25
C LEU A 245 -9.27 0.77 0.68
N CYS A 246 -8.98 0.84 1.98
CA CYS A 246 -7.76 0.25 2.51
C CYS A 246 -8.00 -1.20 2.92
N VAL A 247 -7.10 -2.07 2.45
CA VAL A 247 -6.94 -3.44 2.92
C VAL A 247 -5.46 -3.64 3.17
N GLU A 248 -5.07 -3.56 4.43
CA GLU A 248 -3.67 -3.48 4.83
C GLU A 248 -3.15 -4.84 5.27
N THR A 249 -1.92 -5.13 4.91
CA THR A 249 -1.18 -6.32 5.38
C THR A 249 -0.32 -5.92 6.56
N ALA A 250 -0.55 -6.51 7.73
CA ALA A 250 0.04 -6.00 8.95
C ALA A 250 0.61 -7.06 9.90
N ARG A 251 1.55 -6.60 10.73
CA ARG A 251 2.11 -7.25 11.92
C ARG A 251 2.05 -6.23 13.05
N ILE A 252 0.98 -6.26 13.84
CA ILE A 252 0.69 -5.28 14.90
C ILE A 252 0.80 -5.94 16.28
N LYS A 253 0.03 -7.00 16.52
CA LYS A 253 0.05 -7.75 17.79
C LYS A 253 1.20 -8.74 17.83
N LYS A 254 1.40 -9.47 16.74
CA LYS A 254 2.57 -10.34 16.56
C LYS A 254 3.66 -9.52 15.86
N LEU A 255 4.60 -9.05 16.64
CA LEU A 255 5.66 -8.14 16.17
C LEU A 255 6.54 -8.77 15.08
N LEU A 256 7.27 -7.94 14.35
CA LEU A 256 8.18 -8.39 13.30
C LEU A 256 9.28 -9.29 13.86
N SER A 257 9.61 -10.31 13.09
CA SER A 257 10.85 -11.09 13.16
C SER A 257 11.79 -10.67 12.02
N THR A 258 12.80 -11.47 11.75
CA THR A 258 13.65 -11.35 10.56
C THR A 258 12.99 -11.92 9.29
N ASP A 259 11.89 -12.67 9.43
CA ASP A 259 11.17 -13.22 8.29
C ASP A 259 10.45 -12.09 7.53
N PRO A 260 10.55 -12.07 6.20
CA PRO A 260 9.88 -11.06 5.40
C PRO A 260 8.37 -11.10 5.56
N VAL A 261 7.75 -9.92 5.51
CA VAL A 261 6.30 -9.72 5.46
C VAL A 261 5.95 -9.06 4.15
N GLY A 262 4.89 -9.51 3.49
CA GLY A 262 4.58 -8.96 2.19
C GLY A 262 3.12 -8.98 1.82
N VAL A 263 2.82 -8.30 0.74
CA VAL A 263 1.53 -8.32 0.08
C VAL A 263 1.71 -8.66 -1.39
N LYS A 264 0.86 -9.56 -1.91
CA LYS A 264 0.76 -9.83 -3.34
C LYS A 264 -0.62 -9.43 -3.84
N ILE A 265 -0.65 -8.63 -4.90
CA ILE A 265 -1.85 -8.03 -5.46
C ILE A 265 -2.05 -8.55 -6.87
N GLN A 266 -3.23 -9.10 -7.14
CA GLN A 266 -3.65 -9.57 -8.46
C GLN A 266 -4.99 -8.94 -8.83
N VAL A 267 -5.21 -8.71 -10.12
CA VAL A 267 -6.48 -8.19 -10.63
C VAL A 267 -7.01 -9.11 -11.72
N LYS A 268 -8.28 -9.47 -11.61
CA LYS A 268 -8.99 -10.25 -12.63
C LYS A 268 -10.26 -9.52 -13.04
N SER A 269 -10.51 -9.43 -14.35
CA SER A 269 -11.80 -8.96 -14.87
C SER A 269 -12.89 -10.00 -14.57
N THR A 270 -14.06 -9.51 -14.20
CA THR A 270 -15.30 -10.31 -14.11
C THR A 270 -16.26 -10.02 -15.26
N ALA A 271 -15.85 -9.15 -16.19
CA ALA A 271 -16.63 -8.93 -17.42
C ALA A 271 -16.66 -10.22 -18.25
N VAL A 272 -17.87 -10.66 -18.65
CA VAL A 272 -18.14 -11.80 -19.52
C VAL A 272 -17.90 -11.40 -20.97
#